data_8df7fdae79ba9aa49e122df556a6167e
#
_entry.id   8df7fdae79ba9aa49e122df556a6167e
#
_cell.length_a   1.000
_cell.length_b   1.000
_cell.length_c   1.000
_cell.angle_alpha   90.00
_cell.angle_beta   90.00
_cell.angle_gamma   90.00
#
_symmetry.space_group_name_H-M   'P 1'
#
loop_
_entity.id
_entity.type
_entity.pdbx_description
1 polymer ?
#
loop_
_entity_poly.entity_id
_entity_poly.type
_entity_poly.pdbx_seq_one_letter_code
_entity_poly.pdbx_strand_id
1 'polypeptide(L)'
;MQRLTNNVRSVAGAVRSSGWVLEGEEPESGLPLRVLISGGHRQKDLIARVAFPGSCREISLGKVYAWQLMSLLRGSGGELDLAFIEGGRFHRRLFQSRSDFYLPLWVEGVADLPLNATTRGAKEDLRRMRKHALSCELRGDTPAIEDFYHNIYRPTVLERHGPDSHITALPELSRAIEGGDHKLLLINHDGRAIAGVVIVMTPCPRLWLGGVRDSKKEYRQMAAVGATYVFPARYLCEQGYRQMNLGRSRVFLNDGVLQYKNKWNQRICSHDPDGMILKPLSGSRSLRGFLARQPFVSIENGGLYANLFETPEEKSLVGVPDGLRGTRRYLFSENGCLEKLQETSANE
;
A
#
# COMPACT_ATOMS: atom_id res chain seq x y z
N MET A 1 19.99 -12.25 -21.31
CA MET A 1 20.89 -11.37 -20.55
C MET A 1 20.21 -10.71 -19.36
N GLN A 2 19.03 -10.10 -19.48
CA GLN A 2 18.30 -9.45 -18.37
C GLN A 2 17.98 -10.37 -17.16
N ARG A 3 17.68 -11.67 -17.37
CA ARG A 3 17.44 -12.63 -16.26
C ARG A 3 18.68 -12.94 -15.43
N LEU A 4 19.87 -12.98 -16.05
CA LEU A 4 21.13 -13.21 -15.35
C LEU A 4 21.56 -11.99 -14.52
N THR A 5 21.38 -10.79 -15.04
CA THR A 5 21.70 -9.54 -14.31
C THR A 5 20.76 -9.32 -13.12
N ASN A 6 19.48 -9.72 -13.22
CA ASN A 6 18.55 -9.66 -12.10
C ASN A 6 18.88 -10.69 -11.01
N ASN A 7 19.34 -11.90 -11.37
CA ASN A 7 19.77 -12.89 -10.40
C ASN A 7 21.03 -12.48 -9.65
N VAL A 8 22.02 -11.90 -10.33
CA VAL A 8 23.27 -11.42 -9.69
C VAL A 8 23.00 -10.24 -8.75
N ARG A 9 22.13 -9.31 -9.15
CA ARG A 9 21.67 -8.22 -8.25
C ARG A 9 20.88 -8.73 -7.05
N SER A 10 20.05 -9.75 -7.23
CA SER A 10 19.30 -10.41 -6.16
C SER A 10 20.24 -11.08 -5.14
N VAL A 11 21.27 -11.78 -5.58
CA VAL A 11 22.25 -12.42 -4.68
C VAL A 11 23.12 -11.40 -3.97
N ALA A 12 23.60 -10.36 -4.66
CA ALA A 12 24.39 -9.29 -4.04
C ALA A 12 23.56 -8.48 -3.03
N GLY A 13 22.30 -8.19 -3.33
CA GLY A 13 21.36 -7.55 -2.39
C GLY A 13 21.00 -8.44 -1.19
N ALA A 14 20.94 -9.76 -1.40
CA ALA A 14 20.69 -10.75 -0.35
C ALA A 14 21.84 -10.85 0.66
N VAL A 15 23.05 -10.48 0.26
CA VAL A 15 24.24 -10.52 1.13
C VAL A 15 24.42 -9.20 1.88
N ARG A 16 23.96 -8.07 1.33
CA ARG A 16 24.20 -6.74 1.88
C ARG A 16 23.00 -5.82 1.66
N SER A 17 22.38 -5.35 2.73
CA SER A 17 21.30 -4.36 2.73
C SER A 17 21.63 -3.15 3.59
N SER A 18 20.85 -2.09 3.53
CA SER A 18 20.94 -1.03 4.53
C SER A 18 20.11 -1.42 5.76
N GLY A 19 20.63 -1.12 6.95
CA GLY A 19 19.98 -1.45 8.22
C GLY A 19 19.70 -0.21 9.06
N TRP A 20 18.59 -0.24 9.81
CA TRP A 20 18.21 0.78 10.78
C TRP A 20 17.52 0.14 11.98
N VAL A 21 17.66 0.78 13.13
CA VAL A 21 16.79 0.56 14.28
C VAL A 21 15.98 1.83 14.46
N LEU A 22 14.66 1.69 14.52
CA LEU A 22 13.74 2.75 14.86
C LEU A 22 13.28 2.56 16.30
N GLU A 23 13.33 3.65 17.09
CA GLU A 23 12.92 3.66 18.50
C GLU A 23 11.90 4.77 18.72
N GLY A 24 10.78 4.44 19.34
CA GLY A 24 9.72 5.40 19.67
C GLY A 24 8.70 4.78 20.60
N GLU A 25 7.67 5.54 20.92
CA GLU A 25 6.55 5.07 21.73
C GLU A 25 5.47 4.48 20.80
N GLU A 26 4.96 3.31 21.16
CA GLU A 26 3.79 2.74 20.50
C GLU A 26 2.55 3.55 20.92
N PRO A 27 1.76 4.08 19.96
CA PRO A 27 0.75 5.11 20.23
C PRO A 27 -0.36 4.72 21.20
N GLU A 28 -0.76 3.44 21.25
CA GLU A 28 -1.87 2.99 22.11
C GLU A 28 -1.38 2.65 23.53
N SER A 29 -0.25 1.98 23.61
CA SER A 29 0.28 1.55 24.91
C SER A 29 1.14 2.62 25.61
N GLY A 30 1.66 3.61 24.86
CA GLY A 30 2.63 4.58 25.36
C GLY A 30 3.99 3.97 25.76
N LEU A 31 4.22 2.70 25.41
CA LEU A 31 5.42 1.97 25.79
C LEU A 31 6.46 2.02 24.66
N PRO A 32 7.76 1.90 25.00
CA PRO A 32 8.81 1.85 23.98
C PRO A 32 8.62 0.69 23.02
N LEU A 33 8.79 0.96 21.72
CA LEU A 33 8.81 -0.02 20.65
C LEU A 33 10.11 0.14 19.86
N ARG A 34 10.84 -0.97 19.65
CA ARG A 34 12.10 -0.99 18.90
C ARG A 34 11.96 -1.90 17.68
N VAL A 35 12.13 -1.29 16.50
CA VAL A 35 11.91 -1.96 15.20
C VAL A 35 13.21 -1.99 14.41
N LEU A 36 13.70 -3.18 14.10
CA LEU A 36 14.82 -3.40 13.17
C LEU A 36 14.29 -3.41 11.73
N ILE A 37 14.94 -2.65 10.85
CA ILE A 37 14.64 -2.64 9.42
C ILE A 37 15.88 -2.98 8.63
N SER A 38 15.74 -3.88 7.68
CA SER A 38 16.76 -4.21 6.68
C SER A 38 16.14 -4.12 5.29
N GLY A 39 16.62 -3.19 4.45
CA GLY A 39 16.03 -2.96 3.12
C GLY A 39 16.35 -1.60 2.53
N GLY A 40 15.41 -1.07 1.73
CA GLY A 40 15.50 0.26 1.10
C GLY A 40 14.98 1.39 1.98
N HIS A 41 15.41 2.63 1.70
CA HIS A 41 14.94 3.83 2.41
C HIS A 41 13.40 3.98 2.37
N ARG A 42 12.77 3.67 1.23
CA ARG A 42 11.31 3.75 1.08
C ARG A 42 10.55 2.86 2.07
N GLN A 43 11.06 1.64 2.30
CA GLN A 43 10.47 0.72 3.26
C GLN A 43 10.71 1.20 4.68
N LYS A 44 11.92 1.71 4.97
CA LYS A 44 12.22 2.34 6.26
C LYS A 44 11.23 3.47 6.55
N ASP A 45 11.05 4.41 5.62
CA ASP A 45 10.15 5.56 5.79
C ASP A 45 8.67 5.14 5.90
N LEU A 46 8.28 4.07 5.20
CA LEU A 46 6.95 3.50 5.36
C LEU A 46 6.76 2.96 6.78
N ILE A 47 7.68 2.09 7.24
CA ILE A 47 7.56 1.46 8.55
C ILE A 47 7.66 2.50 9.66
N ALA A 48 8.52 3.52 9.52
CA ALA A 48 8.59 4.63 10.47
C ALA A 48 7.21 5.30 10.65
N ARG A 49 6.53 5.65 9.55
CA ARG A 49 5.19 6.26 9.61
C ARG A 49 4.11 5.32 10.14
N VAL A 50 4.20 4.03 9.84
CA VAL A 50 3.22 3.03 10.28
C VAL A 50 3.38 2.71 11.76
N ALA A 51 4.62 2.56 12.22
CA ALA A 51 4.92 2.24 13.62
C ALA A 51 4.79 3.49 14.52
N PHE A 52 5.26 4.64 14.05
CA PHE A 52 5.39 5.86 14.81
C PHE A 52 4.75 7.05 14.07
N PRO A 53 3.44 7.26 14.19
CA PRO A 53 2.75 8.37 13.51
C PRO A 53 3.23 9.76 13.90
N GLY A 54 3.88 9.91 15.07
CA GLY A 54 4.50 11.15 15.53
C GLY A 54 5.97 11.22 15.09
N SER A 55 6.87 10.97 16.02
CA SER A 55 8.32 10.98 15.79
C SER A 55 8.97 9.70 16.32
N CYS A 56 10.06 9.29 15.71
CA CYS A 56 10.92 8.23 16.22
C CYS A 56 12.38 8.60 16.07
N ARG A 57 13.21 8.00 16.90
CA ARG A 57 14.67 8.06 16.78
C ARG A 57 15.12 7.04 15.75
N GLU A 58 15.87 7.46 14.76
CA GLU A 58 16.48 6.60 13.75
C GLU A 58 17.95 6.37 14.08
N ILE A 59 18.35 5.11 14.21
CA ILE A 59 19.73 4.68 14.39
C ILE A 59 20.16 3.93 13.14
N SER A 60 21.03 4.55 12.33
CA SER A 60 21.56 3.89 11.13
C SER A 60 22.63 2.87 11.52
N LEU A 61 22.45 1.64 11.02
CA LEU A 61 23.46 0.57 11.11
C LEU A 61 24.37 0.54 9.88
N GLY A 62 24.15 1.44 8.93
CA GLY A 62 24.86 1.47 7.66
C GLY A 62 24.51 0.24 6.78
N LYS A 63 25.53 -0.32 6.13
CA LYS A 63 25.38 -1.56 5.35
C LYS A 63 25.54 -2.78 6.24
N VAL A 64 24.50 -3.62 6.29
CA VAL A 64 24.43 -4.81 7.10
C VAL A 64 24.49 -6.04 6.20
N TYR A 65 25.37 -6.98 6.53
CA TYR A 65 25.47 -8.27 5.85
C TYR A 65 24.50 -9.29 6.46
N ALA A 66 24.13 -10.31 5.70
CA ALA A 66 23.17 -11.32 6.13
C ALA A 66 23.56 -11.99 7.47
N TRP A 67 24.84 -12.27 7.69
CA TRP A 67 25.32 -12.86 8.95
C TRP A 67 25.25 -11.89 10.14
N GLN A 68 25.51 -10.60 9.92
CA GLN A 68 25.34 -9.57 10.94
C GLN A 68 23.87 -9.41 11.31
N LEU A 69 22.98 -9.41 10.30
CA LEU A 69 21.54 -9.38 10.53
C LEU A 69 21.07 -10.60 11.34
N MET A 70 21.56 -11.81 11.02
CA MET A 70 21.27 -13.02 11.80
C MET A 70 21.80 -12.92 13.24
N SER A 71 22.98 -12.33 13.44
CA SER A 71 23.54 -12.10 14.78
C SER A 71 22.67 -11.12 15.57
N LEU A 72 22.26 -10.01 14.97
CA LEU A 72 21.36 -9.04 15.59
C LEU A 72 20.03 -9.68 16.01
N LEU A 73 19.42 -10.47 15.12
CA LEU A 73 18.16 -11.16 15.40
C LEU A 73 18.26 -12.20 16.52
N ARG A 74 19.42 -12.86 16.68
CA ARG A 74 19.66 -13.86 17.74
C ARG A 74 20.11 -13.23 19.06
N GLY A 75 20.91 -12.18 18.96
CA GLY A 75 21.54 -11.53 20.11
C GLY A 75 20.72 -10.45 20.78
N SER A 76 19.52 -10.15 20.23
CA SER A 76 18.70 -9.02 20.72
C SER A 76 18.13 -9.24 22.13
N GLY A 77 18.13 -10.46 22.67
CA GLY A 77 17.83 -10.76 24.08
C GLY A 77 16.59 -10.05 24.68
N GLY A 78 15.62 -9.67 23.83
CA GLY A 78 14.47 -8.83 24.22
C GLY A 78 14.65 -7.32 23.99
N GLU A 79 15.79 -6.88 23.42
CA GLU A 79 16.01 -5.48 23.09
C GLU A 79 15.24 -5.01 21.85
N LEU A 80 14.89 -5.91 20.93
CA LEU A 80 14.11 -5.63 19.72
C LEU A 80 12.73 -6.28 19.83
N ASP A 81 11.71 -5.55 19.47
CA ASP A 81 10.33 -6.07 19.47
C ASP A 81 9.95 -6.70 18.15
N LEU A 82 10.42 -6.12 17.04
CA LEU A 82 9.95 -6.42 15.71
C LEU A 82 11.07 -6.23 14.68
N ALA A 83 11.08 -7.05 13.63
CA ALA A 83 11.95 -6.82 12.50
C ALA A 83 11.18 -6.88 11.17
N PHE A 84 11.56 -5.97 10.25
CA PHE A 84 11.15 -5.99 8.84
C PHE A 84 12.38 -6.20 7.97
N ILE A 85 12.37 -7.28 7.18
CA ILE A 85 13.48 -7.64 6.30
C ILE A 85 12.96 -7.69 4.87
N GLU A 86 13.34 -6.69 4.07
CA GLU A 86 13.00 -6.63 2.64
C GLU A 86 13.81 -7.65 1.85
N GLY A 87 13.14 -8.38 0.96
CA GLY A 87 13.80 -9.29 0.03
C GLY A 87 12.90 -10.35 -0.55
N GLY A 88 13.40 -11.01 -1.59
CA GLY A 88 12.70 -12.06 -2.30
C GLY A 88 12.89 -13.47 -1.71
N ARG A 89 12.76 -14.50 -2.57
CA ARG A 89 12.78 -15.93 -2.17
C ARG A 89 14.01 -16.34 -1.37
N PHE A 90 15.18 -15.76 -1.68
CA PHE A 90 16.42 -16.09 -0.98
C PHE A 90 16.40 -15.61 0.47
N HIS A 91 15.97 -14.37 0.71
CA HIS A 91 15.79 -13.83 2.08
C HIS A 91 14.79 -14.64 2.88
N ARG A 92 13.69 -15.07 2.25
CA ARG A 92 12.71 -15.96 2.90
C ARG A 92 13.36 -17.24 3.42
N ARG A 93 14.19 -17.90 2.61
CA ARG A 93 14.87 -19.12 3.03
C ARG A 93 15.85 -18.92 4.18
N LEU A 94 16.50 -17.75 4.24
CA LEU A 94 17.49 -17.45 5.27
C LEU A 94 16.89 -16.97 6.59
N PHE A 95 15.84 -16.13 6.50
CA PHE A 95 15.37 -15.36 7.64
C PHE A 95 13.97 -15.73 8.12
N GLN A 96 13.12 -16.30 7.26
CA GLN A 96 11.75 -16.61 7.62
C GLN A 96 11.64 -17.91 8.42
N SER A 97 11.02 -17.84 9.59
CA SER A 97 10.58 -18.97 10.41
C SER A 97 9.08 -19.21 10.31
N ARG A 98 8.55 -20.25 10.98
CA ARG A 98 7.11 -20.55 10.94
C ARG A 98 6.23 -19.51 11.62
N SER A 99 6.78 -18.77 12.57
CA SER A 99 6.09 -17.70 13.30
C SER A 99 6.13 -16.35 12.58
N ASP A 100 6.81 -16.26 11.42
CA ASP A 100 6.99 -15.02 10.69
C ASP A 100 5.98 -14.88 9.57
N PHE A 101 5.72 -13.64 9.16
CA PHE A 101 4.82 -13.32 8.06
C PHE A 101 5.61 -12.80 6.86
N TYR A 102 5.23 -13.22 5.67
CA TYR A 102 5.77 -12.63 4.44
C TYR A 102 4.74 -11.71 3.80
N LEU A 103 5.04 -10.42 3.80
CA LEU A 103 4.18 -9.38 3.27
C LEU A 103 4.61 -9.01 1.85
N PRO A 104 3.72 -8.92 0.86
CA PRO A 104 4.06 -8.29 -0.42
C PRO A 104 4.39 -6.81 -0.19
N LEU A 105 5.22 -6.21 -1.05
CA LEU A 105 5.49 -4.75 -0.96
C LEU A 105 4.23 -3.94 -1.30
N TRP A 106 3.43 -4.47 -2.23
CA TRP A 106 2.19 -3.87 -2.72
C TRP A 106 1.12 -4.92 -2.98
N VAL A 107 -0.12 -4.52 -2.80
CA VAL A 107 -1.28 -5.21 -3.35
C VAL A 107 -1.91 -4.35 -4.43
N GLU A 108 -2.47 -4.97 -5.47
CA GLU A 108 -3.23 -4.31 -6.53
C GLU A 108 -4.71 -4.64 -6.36
N GLY A 109 -5.56 -3.65 -6.53
CA GLY A 109 -7.00 -3.83 -6.48
C GLY A 109 -7.60 -3.94 -7.86
N VAL A 110 -8.38 -4.97 -8.12
CA VAL A 110 -9.15 -5.13 -9.36
C VAL A 110 -10.63 -5.06 -9.03
N ALA A 111 -11.36 -4.21 -9.73
CA ALA A 111 -12.81 -4.09 -9.60
C ALA A 111 -13.49 -4.52 -10.90
N ASP A 112 -14.66 -5.17 -10.77
CA ASP A 112 -15.52 -5.47 -11.91
C ASP A 112 -16.24 -4.20 -12.37
N LEU A 113 -16.51 -4.12 -13.66
CA LEU A 113 -17.22 -3.02 -14.29
C LEU A 113 -18.62 -3.44 -14.73
N PRO A 114 -19.62 -2.57 -14.56
CA PRO A 114 -19.58 -1.24 -13.97
C PRO A 114 -19.31 -1.29 -12.45
N LEU A 115 -18.67 -0.22 -11.91
CA LEU A 115 -18.44 -0.14 -10.47
C LEU A 115 -19.75 -0.18 -9.69
N ASN A 116 -19.84 -1.09 -8.74
CA ASN A 116 -21.02 -1.23 -7.89
C ASN A 116 -20.85 -0.45 -6.58
N ALA A 117 -21.63 0.60 -6.42
CA ALA A 117 -21.63 1.45 -5.23
C ALA A 117 -22.54 0.87 -4.13
N THR A 118 -22.14 -0.24 -3.50
CA THR A 118 -22.91 -0.89 -2.43
C THR A 118 -22.74 -0.17 -1.09
N THR A 119 -21.54 0.33 -0.82
CA THR A 119 -21.21 0.97 0.46
C THR A 119 -21.82 2.37 0.60
N ARG A 120 -22.10 2.79 1.85
CA ARG A 120 -22.56 4.16 2.15
C ARG A 120 -21.58 5.22 1.62
N GLY A 121 -20.27 4.99 1.75
CA GLY A 121 -19.23 5.91 1.28
C GLY A 121 -19.22 6.08 -0.24
N ALA A 122 -19.40 4.98 -1.00
CA ALA A 122 -19.50 5.04 -2.46
C ALA A 122 -20.77 5.78 -2.92
N LYS A 123 -21.92 5.50 -2.29
CA LYS A 123 -23.19 6.21 -2.57
C LYS A 123 -23.08 7.69 -2.30
N GLU A 124 -22.41 8.09 -1.22
CA GLU A 124 -22.19 9.48 -0.88
C GLU A 124 -21.27 10.18 -1.87
N ASP A 125 -20.19 9.54 -2.33
CA ASP A 125 -19.34 10.09 -3.39
C ASP A 125 -20.15 10.34 -4.67
N LEU A 126 -20.96 9.37 -5.12
CA LEU A 126 -21.82 9.55 -6.29
C LEU A 126 -22.85 10.68 -6.12
N ARG A 127 -23.41 10.85 -4.93
CA ARG A 127 -24.32 11.96 -4.62
C ARG A 127 -23.62 13.31 -4.73
N ARG A 128 -22.40 13.43 -4.17
CA ARG A 128 -21.59 14.65 -4.23
C ARG A 128 -21.18 15.00 -5.66
N MET A 129 -20.73 14.03 -6.46
CA MET A 129 -20.39 14.23 -7.86
C MET A 129 -21.58 14.83 -8.64
N ARG A 130 -22.80 14.29 -8.42
CA ARG A 130 -24.02 14.82 -9.05
C ARG A 130 -24.36 16.22 -8.53
N LYS A 131 -24.29 16.44 -7.21
CA LYS A 131 -24.56 17.74 -6.58
C LYS A 131 -23.68 18.86 -7.15
N HIS A 132 -22.41 18.56 -7.42
CA HIS A 132 -21.43 19.51 -7.94
C HIS A 132 -21.29 19.43 -9.46
N ALA A 133 -22.20 18.76 -10.15
CA ALA A 133 -22.20 18.63 -11.61
C ALA A 133 -20.82 18.28 -12.18
N LEU A 134 -20.09 17.37 -11.52
CA LEU A 134 -18.77 16.95 -12.01
C LEU A 134 -18.93 16.26 -13.36
N SER A 135 -18.09 16.64 -14.30
CA SER A 135 -17.97 16.05 -15.64
C SER A 135 -16.55 15.55 -15.90
N CYS A 136 -16.34 14.86 -16.99
CA CYS A 136 -15.00 14.42 -17.38
C CYS A 136 -14.77 14.61 -18.87
N GLU A 137 -13.50 14.74 -19.24
CA GLU A 137 -13.05 14.77 -20.63
C GLU A 137 -11.73 14.04 -20.80
N LEU A 138 -11.55 13.43 -21.96
CA LEU A 138 -10.26 12.89 -22.36
C LEU A 138 -9.44 13.97 -23.04
N ARG A 139 -8.20 14.14 -22.60
CA ARG A 139 -7.27 15.11 -23.18
C ARG A 139 -5.92 14.44 -23.45
N GLY A 140 -5.22 14.87 -24.47
CA GLY A 140 -3.88 14.36 -24.84
C GLY A 140 -2.98 15.44 -25.41
N ASP A 141 -3.45 16.69 -25.42
CA ASP A 141 -2.70 17.86 -25.86
C ASP A 141 -1.68 18.30 -24.79
N THR A 142 -0.57 18.83 -25.22
CA THR A 142 0.55 19.25 -24.36
C THR A 142 0.10 20.18 -23.22
N PRO A 143 -0.72 21.25 -23.45
CA PRO A 143 -1.18 22.11 -22.36
C PRO A 143 -1.96 21.38 -21.28
N ALA A 144 -2.80 20.40 -21.63
CA ALA A 144 -3.56 19.63 -20.67
C ALA A 144 -2.67 18.67 -19.86
N ILE A 145 -1.66 18.08 -20.50
CA ILE A 145 -0.66 17.21 -19.83
C ILE A 145 0.17 18.02 -18.83
N GLU A 146 0.63 19.19 -19.22
CA GLU A 146 1.41 20.10 -18.35
C GLU A 146 0.56 20.58 -17.16
N ASP A 147 -0.69 21.01 -17.40
CA ASP A 147 -1.61 21.42 -16.34
C ASP A 147 -1.87 20.27 -15.35
N PHE A 148 -2.15 19.07 -15.85
CA PHE A 148 -2.29 17.87 -15.02
C PHE A 148 -1.03 17.60 -14.19
N TYR A 149 0.14 17.65 -14.83
CA TYR A 149 1.40 17.36 -14.15
C TYR A 149 1.71 18.34 -13.04
N HIS A 150 1.67 19.65 -13.33
CA HIS A 150 2.09 20.70 -12.40
C HIS A 150 1.06 21.00 -11.31
N ASN A 151 -0.22 20.97 -11.66
CA ASN A 151 -1.28 21.45 -10.77
C ASN A 151 -2.13 20.35 -10.14
N ILE A 152 -2.10 19.11 -10.65
CA ILE A 152 -2.93 18.00 -10.17
C ILE A 152 -2.08 16.85 -9.59
N TYR A 153 -1.19 16.29 -10.41
CA TYR A 153 -0.41 15.11 -10.03
C TYR A 153 0.70 15.43 -9.01
N ARG A 154 1.62 16.32 -9.38
CA ARG A 154 2.78 16.64 -8.55
C ARG A 154 2.42 17.17 -7.16
N PRO A 155 1.48 18.14 -6.99
CA PRO A 155 1.05 18.60 -5.67
C PRO A 155 0.48 17.48 -4.80
N THR A 156 -0.34 16.58 -5.42
CA THR A 156 -0.92 15.44 -4.71
C THR A 156 0.15 14.47 -4.21
N VAL A 157 1.18 14.19 -5.01
CA VAL A 157 2.27 13.28 -4.61
C VAL A 157 3.10 13.90 -3.49
N LEU A 158 3.47 15.17 -3.60
CA LEU A 158 4.27 15.88 -2.60
C LEU A 158 3.54 15.98 -1.26
N GLU A 159 2.23 16.29 -1.26
CA GLU A 159 1.43 16.34 -0.03
C GLU A 159 1.36 14.97 0.67
N ARG A 160 1.18 13.89 -0.10
CA ARG A 160 0.99 12.54 0.47
C ARG A 160 2.27 11.84 0.90
N HIS A 161 3.36 12.09 0.20
CA HIS A 161 4.58 11.30 0.32
C HIS A 161 5.82 12.12 0.67
N GLY A 162 5.70 13.45 0.71
CA GLY A 162 6.79 14.36 1.02
C GLY A 162 7.71 14.68 -0.18
N PRO A 163 8.72 15.56 0.04
CA PRO A 163 9.59 16.05 -1.03
C PRO A 163 10.47 14.98 -1.69
N ASP A 164 10.82 13.92 -0.96
CA ASP A 164 11.68 12.82 -1.45
C ASP A 164 10.90 11.75 -2.23
N SER A 165 9.61 11.99 -2.52
CA SER A 165 8.78 11.05 -3.26
C SER A 165 9.22 10.94 -4.72
N HIS A 166 9.13 9.73 -5.24
CA HIS A 166 9.36 9.50 -6.67
C HIS A 166 8.22 10.07 -7.49
N ILE A 167 8.51 11.11 -8.26
CA ILE A 167 7.60 11.72 -9.21
C ILE A 167 8.03 11.30 -10.61
N THR A 168 7.10 10.72 -11.39
CA THR A 168 7.31 10.42 -12.81
C THR A 168 7.66 11.71 -13.54
N ALA A 169 8.70 11.72 -14.34
CA ALA A 169 9.13 12.92 -15.06
C ALA A 169 8.12 13.34 -16.14
N LEU A 170 7.91 14.64 -16.32
CA LEU A 170 6.98 15.16 -17.33
C LEU A 170 7.24 14.61 -18.75
N PRO A 171 8.48 14.53 -19.25
CA PRO A 171 8.73 13.97 -20.57
C PRO A 171 8.38 12.47 -20.70
N GLU A 172 8.44 11.72 -19.61
CA GLU A 172 8.02 10.31 -19.56
C GLU A 172 6.50 10.22 -19.67
N LEU A 173 5.80 11.04 -18.89
CA LEU A 173 4.33 11.12 -18.91
C LEU A 173 3.80 11.55 -20.28
N SER A 174 4.39 12.60 -20.89
CA SER A 174 4.00 13.09 -22.22
C SER A 174 4.15 12.00 -23.28
N ARG A 175 5.32 11.38 -23.35
CA ARG A 175 5.58 10.27 -24.29
C ARG A 175 4.60 9.09 -24.11
N ALA A 176 4.24 8.76 -22.87
CA ALA A 176 3.32 7.68 -22.59
C ALA A 176 1.90 7.99 -23.10
N ILE A 177 1.43 9.23 -22.95
CA ILE A 177 0.11 9.67 -23.43
C ILE A 177 0.10 9.82 -24.95
N GLU A 178 1.12 10.45 -25.54
CA GLU A 178 1.26 10.63 -26.99
C GLU A 178 1.38 9.28 -27.72
N GLY A 179 2.02 8.30 -27.09
CA GLY A 179 2.13 6.93 -27.63
C GLY A 179 0.81 6.17 -27.73
N GLY A 180 -0.28 6.70 -27.16
CA GLY A 180 -1.63 6.17 -27.29
C GLY A 180 -2.00 5.08 -26.29
N ASP A 181 -1.03 4.44 -25.64
CA ASP A 181 -1.26 3.38 -24.65
C ASP A 181 -1.71 3.92 -23.28
N HIS A 182 -1.65 5.24 -23.10
CA HIS A 182 -2.11 5.93 -21.90
C HIS A 182 -3.16 6.99 -22.27
N LYS A 183 -4.18 7.11 -21.43
CA LYS A 183 -5.26 8.09 -21.61
C LYS A 183 -5.31 9.00 -20.38
N LEU A 184 -5.22 10.30 -20.59
CA LEU A 184 -5.44 11.30 -19.54
C LEU A 184 -6.92 11.64 -19.50
N LEU A 185 -7.57 11.39 -18.37
CA LEU A 185 -8.95 11.78 -18.10
C LEU A 185 -8.95 12.86 -17.02
N LEU A 186 -9.44 14.04 -17.39
CA LEU A 186 -9.61 15.19 -16.49
C LEU A 186 -11.03 15.21 -15.93
N ILE A 187 -11.16 15.59 -14.68
CA ILE A 187 -12.45 15.80 -13.98
C ILE A 187 -12.66 17.29 -13.82
N ASN A 188 -13.78 17.78 -14.36
CA ASN A 188 -14.11 19.18 -14.44
C ASN A 188 -15.24 19.56 -13.49
N HIS A 189 -15.14 20.79 -12.94
CA HIS A 189 -16.17 21.52 -12.21
C HIS A 189 -16.14 22.97 -12.68
N ASP A 190 -17.28 23.50 -13.10
CA ASP A 190 -17.42 24.86 -13.60
C ASP A 190 -16.38 25.23 -14.69
N GLY A 191 -16.18 24.34 -15.66
CA GLY A 191 -15.25 24.53 -16.78
C GLY A 191 -13.77 24.41 -16.42
N ARG A 192 -13.42 24.08 -15.18
CA ARG A 192 -12.03 23.91 -14.72
C ARG A 192 -11.74 22.46 -14.34
N ALA A 193 -10.58 21.94 -14.77
CA ALA A 193 -10.08 20.66 -14.31
C ALA A 193 -9.68 20.73 -12.82
N ILE A 194 -10.39 20.00 -11.95
CA ILE A 194 -10.16 19.94 -10.49
C ILE A 194 -9.48 18.68 -10.04
N ALA A 195 -9.47 17.64 -10.88
CA ALA A 195 -8.77 16.38 -10.65
C ALA A 195 -8.44 15.74 -11.99
N GLY A 196 -7.66 14.68 -11.95
CA GLY A 196 -7.35 13.91 -13.16
C GLY A 196 -6.72 12.58 -12.84
N VAL A 197 -6.72 11.69 -13.81
CA VAL A 197 -6.13 10.37 -13.73
C VAL A 197 -5.64 9.90 -15.08
N VAL A 198 -4.49 9.23 -15.08
CA VAL A 198 -3.95 8.55 -16.26
C VAL A 198 -4.30 7.08 -16.20
N ILE A 199 -4.90 6.58 -17.27
CA ILE A 199 -5.30 5.19 -17.45
C ILE A 199 -4.30 4.52 -18.38
N VAL A 200 -3.67 3.44 -17.96
CA VAL A 200 -2.84 2.58 -18.82
C VAL A 200 -3.76 1.57 -19.48
N MET A 201 -3.81 1.59 -20.81
CA MET A 201 -4.69 0.75 -21.63
C MET A 201 -4.02 -0.61 -21.85
N THR A 202 -4.38 -1.58 -21.02
CA THR A 202 -3.96 -2.99 -21.06
C THR A 202 -5.19 -3.88 -21.13
N PRO A 203 -5.08 -5.21 -21.28
CA PRO A 203 -6.25 -6.10 -21.20
C PRO A 203 -7.09 -5.95 -19.92
N CYS A 204 -6.46 -5.58 -18.80
CA CYS A 204 -7.11 -5.07 -17.59
C CYS A 204 -6.61 -3.63 -17.35
N PRO A 205 -7.31 -2.59 -17.86
CA PRO A 205 -6.84 -1.22 -17.78
C PRO A 205 -6.57 -0.77 -16.35
N ARG A 206 -5.46 -0.04 -16.15
CA ARG A 206 -4.99 0.31 -14.81
C ARG A 206 -4.95 1.81 -14.58
N LEU A 207 -5.48 2.25 -13.47
CA LEU A 207 -5.27 3.61 -12.98
C LEU A 207 -3.81 3.75 -12.51
N TRP A 208 -3.06 4.68 -13.13
CA TRP A 208 -1.63 4.83 -12.88
C TRP A 208 -1.31 6.05 -12.02
N LEU A 209 -1.45 7.24 -12.56
CA LEU A 209 -1.17 8.50 -11.89
C LEU A 209 -2.47 9.27 -11.72
N GLY A 210 -2.69 9.87 -10.56
CA GLY A 210 -3.88 10.66 -10.35
C GLY A 210 -3.71 11.65 -9.21
N GLY A 211 -4.59 12.64 -9.18
CA GLY A 211 -4.55 13.66 -8.15
C GLY A 211 -5.74 14.59 -8.16
N VAL A 212 -5.69 15.52 -7.21
CA VAL A 212 -6.63 16.61 -7.04
C VAL A 212 -5.86 17.93 -7.16
N ARG A 213 -6.39 18.90 -7.90
CA ARG A 213 -5.74 20.17 -8.15
C ARG A 213 -5.32 20.86 -6.86
N ASP A 214 -4.06 21.26 -6.81
CA ASP A 214 -3.40 21.91 -5.67
C ASP A 214 -3.63 21.18 -4.34
N SER A 215 -3.97 19.90 -4.39
CA SER A 215 -4.38 19.08 -3.25
C SER A 215 -5.50 19.72 -2.38
N LYS A 216 -6.35 20.57 -2.96
CA LYS A 216 -7.34 21.35 -2.22
C LYS A 216 -8.39 20.48 -1.55
N LYS A 217 -8.68 20.79 -0.28
CA LYS A 217 -9.68 20.10 0.54
C LYS A 217 -11.09 20.26 -0.03
N GLU A 218 -11.40 21.44 -0.58
CA GLU A 218 -12.70 21.73 -1.18
C GLU A 218 -13.05 20.76 -2.31
N TYR A 219 -12.10 20.49 -3.21
CA TYR A 219 -12.31 19.54 -4.30
C TYR A 219 -12.47 18.10 -3.79
N ARG A 220 -11.74 17.71 -2.74
CA ARG A 220 -11.93 16.41 -2.08
C ARG A 220 -13.33 16.31 -1.47
N GLN A 221 -13.86 17.38 -0.90
CA GLN A 221 -15.24 17.44 -0.37
C GLN A 221 -16.30 17.33 -1.46
N MET A 222 -16.02 17.73 -2.69
CA MET A 222 -16.86 17.53 -3.87
C MET A 222 -16.80 16.09 -4.42
N ALA A 223 -16.05 15.19 -3.77
CA ALA A 223 -15.74 13.82 -4.21
C ALA A 223 -14.86 13.74 -5.46
N ALA A 224 -13.97 14.72 -5.70
CA ALA A 224 -13.04 14.69 -6.84
C ALA A 224 -12.15 13.43 -6.84
N VAL A 225 -11.73 12.93 -5.66
CA VAL A 225 -10.99 11.65 -5.55
C VAL A 225 -11.85 10.47 -6.02
N GLY A 226 -13.12 10.41 -5.63
CA GLY A 226 -14.06 9.39 -6.09
C GLY A 226 -14.27 9.43 -7.60
N ALA A 227 -14.32 10.64 -8.15
CA ALA A 227 -14.47 10.87 -9.58
C ALA A 227 -13.32 10.26 -10.40
N THR A 228 -12.08 10.21 -9.86
CA THR A 228 -10.94 9.54 -10.52
C THR A 228 -11.05 8.01 -10.57
N TYR A 229 -12.06 7.41 -9.96
CA TYR A 229 -12.42 5.99 -10.11
C TYR A 229 -13.68 5.82 -10.96
N VAL A 230 -14.72 6.63 -10.70
CA VAL A 230 -16.03 6.46 -11.30
C VAL A 230 -16.04 6.84 -12.79
N PHE A 231 -15.44 7.95 -13.18
CA PHE A 231 -15.42 8.37 -14.58
C PHE A 231 -14.56 7.44 -15.47
N PRO A 232 -13.34 7.05 -15.06
CA PRO A 232 -12.62 6.00 -15.79
C PRO A 232 -13.41 4.70 -15.94
N ALA A 233 -14.10 4.26 -14.89
CA ALA A 233 -14.92 3.05 -14.96
C ALA A 233 -16.03 3.17 -15.99
N ARG A 234 -16.73 4.31 -16.08
CA ARG A 234 -17.74 4.56 -17.10
C ARG A 234 -17.15 4.55 -18.49
N TYR A 235 -16.06 5.29 -18.70
CA TYR A 235 -15.34 5.32 -19.97
C TYR A 235 -14.93 3.91 -20.41
N LEU A 236 -14.35 3.11 -19.49
CA LEU A 236 -13.92 1.75 -19.81
C LEU A 236 -15.08 0.81 -20.10
N CYS A 237 -16.24 0.96 -19.42
CA CYS A 237 -17.46 0.22 -19.77
C CYS A 237 -17.91 0.53 -21.21
N GLU A 238 -17.90 1.80 -21.62
CA GLU A 238 -18.24 2.24 -22.98
C GLU A 238 -17.27 1.65 -24.02
N GLN A 239 -16.02 1.42 -23.63
CA GLN A 239 -15.01 0.74 -24.45
C GLN A 239 -15.09 -0.80 -24.40
N GLY A 240 -16.07 -1.38 -23.68
CA GLY A 240 -16.31 -2.83 -23.60
C GLY A 240 -15.46 -3.57 -22.56
N TYR A 241 -14.69 -2.88 -21.72
CA TYR A 241 -13.95 -3.52 -20.64
C TYR A 241 -14.87 -3.98 -19.51
N ARG A 242 -14.54 -5.14 -18.91
CA ARG A 242 -15.31 -5.73 -17.81
C ARG A 242 -14.62 -5.60 -16.45
N GLN A 243 -13.37 -5.20 -16.43
CA GLN A 243 -12.56 -5.05 -15.21
C GLN A 243 -11.64 -3.86 -15.33
N MET A 244 -11.28 -3.29 -14.19
CA MET A 244 -10.33 -2.20 -14.06
C MET A 244 -9.43 -2.43 -12.85
N ASN A 245 -8.12 -2.26 -13.04
CA ASN A 245 -7.15 -2.26 -11.95
C ASN A 245 -7.09 -0.86 -11.31
N LEU A 246 -7.45 -0.78 -10.04
CA LEU A 246 -7.47 0.47 -9.26
C LEU A 246 -6.07 0.94 -8.83
N GLY A 247 -5.02 0.25 -9.27
CA GLY A 247 -3.64 0.53 -8.93
C GLY A 247 -3.23 -0.04 -7.57
N ARG A 248 -1.99 0.26 -7.18
CA ARG A 248 -1.33 -0.28 -5.99
C ARG A 248 -1.81 0.35 -4.70
N SER A 249 -1.79 -0.45 -3.62
CA SER A 249 -2.04 -0.03 -2.24
C SER A 249 -1.02 -0.69 -1.32
N ARG A 250 -0.83 -0.12 -0.13
CA ARG A 250 -0.02 -0.74 0.92
C ARG A 250 -0.74 -1.98 1.45
N VAL A 251 0.03 -2.85 2.10
CA VAL A 251 -0.45 -4.14 2.62
C VAL A 251 -1.10 -4.05 4.00
N PHE A 252 -0.96 -2.91 4.68
CA PHE A 252 -1.61 -2.68 5.96
C PHE A 252 -3.09 -2.42 5.74
N LEU A 253 -3.94 -3.18 6.43
CA LEU A 253 -5.40 -3.10 6.23
C LEU A 253 -5.98 -1.75 6.66
N ASN A 254 -5.32 -1.02 7.56
CA ASN A 254 -5.69 0.35 7.95
C ASN A 254 -5.15 1.43 6.98
N ASP A 255 -4.47 1.05 5.88
CA ASP A 255 -4.04 2.02 4.89
C ASP A 255 -5.23 2.75 4.25
N GLY A 256 -5.24 4.07 4.32
CA GLY A 256 -6.36 4.89 3.86
C GLY A 256 -6.64 4.74 2.36
N VAL A 257 -5.63 4.43 1.53
CA VAL A 257 -5.81 4.20 0.09
C VAL A 257 -6.48 2.85 -0.14
N LEU A 258 -6.03 1.81 0.57
CA LEU A 258 -6.62 0.47 0.51
C LEU A 258 -8.10 0.52 0.93
N GLN A 259 -8.38 1.15 2.09
CA GLN A 259 -9.75 1.30 2.61
C GLN A 259 -10.63 2.16 1.68
N TYR A 260 -10.05 3.21 1.08
CA TYR A 260 -10.79 4.01 0.11
C TYR A 260 -11.20 3.20 -1.12
N LYS A 261 -10.31 2.33 -1.63
CA LYS A 261 -10.59 1.46 -2.78
C LYS A 261 -11.56 0.33 -2.44
N ASN A 262 -11.56 -0.18 -1.20
CA ASN A 262 -12.49 -1.22 -0.76
C ASN A 262 -13.95 -0.81 -0.92
N LYS A 263 -14.28 0.48 -0.83
CA LYS A 263 -15.65 0.95 -1.06
C LYS A 263 -16.16 0.72 -2.49
N TRP A 264 -15.28 0.44 -3.44
CA TRP A 264 -15.59 0.10 -4.84
C TRP A 264 -15.56 -1.41 -5.08
N ASN A 265 -15.64 -2.23 -4.03
CA ASN A 265 -15.65 -3.70 -4.08
C ASN A 265 -14.48 -4.28 -4.87
N GLN A 266 -13.26 -3.78 -4.59
CA GLN A 266 -12.06 -4.34 -5.20
C GLN A 266 -11.76 -5.74 -4.66
N ARG A 267 -11.26 -6.60 -5.52
CA ARG A 267 -10.53 -7.81 -5.14
C ARG A 267 -9.04 -7.51 -5.18
N ILE A 268 -8.31 -7.83 -4.12
CA ILE A 268 -6.86 -7.62 -4.10
C ILE A 268 -6.10 -8.82 -4.62
N CYS A 269 -5.02 -8.55 -5.32
CA CYS A 269 -4.04 -9.53 -5.78
C CYS A 269 -2.62 -8.99 -5.58
N SER A 270 -1.62 -9.85 -5.68
CA SER A 270 -0.22 -9.44 -5.69
C SER A 270 0.54 -10.24 -6.74
N HIS A 271 1.28 -9.54 -7.56
CA HIS A 271 2.16 -10.11 -8.58
C HIS A 271 3.63 -9.77 -8.30
N ASP A 272 3.90 -9.14 -7.14
CA ASP A 272 5.24 -8.69 -6.79
C ASP A 272 6.07 -9.91 -6.33
N PRO A 273 7.23 -10.18 -6.95
CA PRO A 273 8.11 -11.26 -6.53
C PRO A 273 8.84 -10.97 -5.22
N ASP A 274 8.94 -9.68 -4.87
CA ASP A 274 9.61 -9.20 -3.68
C ASP A 274 8.62 -8.79 -2.59
N GLY A 275 9.07 -8.88 -1.35
CA GLY A 275 8.25 -8.58 -0.18
C GLY A 275 9.08 -8.24 1.04
N MET A 276 8.46 -8.27 2.18
CA MET A 276 9.10 -8.10 3.49
C MET A 276 8.75 -9.25 4.41
N ILE A 277 9.75 -9.76 5.14
CA ILE A 277 9.51 -10.65 6.27
C ILE A 277 9.22 -9.76 7.48
N LEU A 278 8.07 -9.93 8.10
CA LEU A 278 7.73 -9.38 9.39
C LEU A 278 7.99 -10.46 10.44
N LYS A 279 8.90 -10.17 11.38
CA LYS A 279 9.31 -11.06 12.47
C LYS A 279 8.95 -10.45 13.82
N PRO A 280 7.94 -10.96 14.53
CA PRO A 280 7.79 -10.70 15.96
C PRO A 280 9.01 -11.27 16.72
N LEU A 281 9.66 -10.45 17.52
CA LEU A 281 10.87 -10.85 18.27
C LEU A 281 10.64 -10.87 19.78
N SER A 282 9.58 -10.23 20.26
CA SER A 282 9.20 -10.20 21.67
C SER A 282 7.72 -10.53 21.84
N GLY A 283 7.26 -10.66 23.08
CA GLY A 283 5.84 -10.68 23.44
C GLY A 283 5.42 -9.40 24.16
N SER A 284 6.15 -8.29 23.95
CA SER A 284 5.93 -7.03 24.65
C SER A 284 4.52 -6.45 24.40
N ARG A 285 4.04 -5.65 25.34
CA ARG A 285 2.75 -4.96 25.18
C ARG A 285 2.76 -3.97 24.03
N SER A 286 3.90 -3.33 23.76
CA SER A 286 4.06 -2.42 22.61
C SER A 286 3.99 -3.15 21.26
N LEU A 287 4.60 -4.36 21.16
CA LEU A 287 4.44 -5.17 19.95
C LEU A 287 2.98 -5.60 19.73
N ARG A 288 2.28 -6.02 20.80
CA ARG A 288 0.86 -6.40 20.73
C ARG A 288 0.01 -5.22 20.24
N GLY A 289 0.19 -4.03 20.81
CA GLY A 289 -0.48 -2.79 20.38
C GLY A 289 -0.21 -2.47 18.92
N PHE A 290 1.05 -2.54 18.50
CA PHE A 290 1.41 -2.34 17.10
C PHE A 290 0.68 -3.30 16.15
N LEU A 291 0.70 -4.60 16.42
CA LEU A 291 0.08 -5.60 15.54
C LEU A 291 -1.45 -5.48 15.53
N ALA A 292 -2.09 -5.21 16.67
CA ALA A 292 -3.54 -4.97 16.76
C ALA A 292 -3.95 -3.74 15.95
N ARG A 293 -3.18 -2.65 16.07
CA ARG A 293 -3.42 -1.39 15.34
C ARG A 293 -3.10 -1.49 13.86
N GLN A 294 -2.17 -2.37 13.46
CA GLN A 294 -1.68 -2.49 12.08
C GLN A 294 -1.85 -3.91 11.52
N PRO A 295 -3.11 -4.40 11.39
CA PRO A 295 -3.36 -5.65 10.69
C PRO A 295 -2.92 -5.55 9.23
N PHE A 296 -2.52 -6.67 8.64
CA PHE A 296 -1.88 -6.66 7.33
C PHE A 296 -2.20 -7.88 6.48
N VAL A 297 -1.89 -7.77 5.18
CA VAL A 297 -1.96 -8.87 4.22
C VAL A 297 -0.61 -9.58 4.13
N SER A 298 -0.62 -10.90 4.24
CA SER A 298 0.56 -11.76 4.00
C SER A 298 0.35 -12.72 2.84
N ILE A 299 1.46 -13.26 2.31
CA ILE A 299 1.47 -14.31 1.30
C ILE A 299 1.90 -15.63 1.93
N GLU A 300 1.09 -16.67 1.75
CA GLU A 300 1.46 -18.03 2.08
C GLU A 300 0.93 -18.99 1.03
N ASN A 301 1.77 -19.94 0.59
CA ASN A 301 1.42 -20.94 -0.43
C ASN A 301 0.77 -20.35 -1.70
N GLY A 302 1.25 -19.16 -2.11
CA GLY A 302 0.73 -18.44 -3.29
C GLY A 302 -0.64 -17.78 -3.09
N GLY A 303 -1.19 -17.78 -1.89
CA GLY A 303 -2.43 -17.07 -1.54
C GLY A 303 -2.19 -15.87 -0.64
N LEU A 304 -3.09 -14.91 -0.70
CA LEU A 304 -3.13 -13.74 0.19
C LEU A 304 -4.04 -14.04 1.38
N TYR A 305 -3.61 -13.65 2.57
CA TYR A 305 -4.36 -13.79 3.83
C TYR A 305 -4.37 -12.48 4.59
N ALA A 306 -5.53 -12.08 5.10
CA ALA A 306 -5.61 -11.03 6.12
C ALA A 306 -5.14 -11.59 7.47
N ASN A 307 -4.29 -10.86 8.18
CA ASN A 307 -3.85 -11.20 9.53
C ASN A 307 -4.36 -10.12 10.49
N LEU A 308 -5.27 -10.50 11.36
CA LEU A 308 -5.89 -9.65 12.37
C LEU A 308 -5.37 -10.10 13.74
N PHE A 309 -5.02 -9.13 14.57
CA PHE A 309 -4.52 -9.39 15.90
C PHE A 309 -5.52 -8.81 16.90
N GLU A 310 -5.96 -9.64 17.82
CA GLU A 310 -6.95 -9.29 18.82
C GLU A 310 -6.27 -9.11 20.18
N THR A 311 -6.74 -8.15 20.94
CA THR A 311 -6.47 -8.06 22.37
C THR A 311 -7.70 -8.60 23.11
N PRO A 312 -7.58 -9.02 24.39
CA PRO A 312 -8.73 -9.47 25.17
C PRO A 312 -9.86 -8.43 25.25
N GLU A 313 -9.52 -7.15 25.03
CA GLU A 313 -10.42 -6.01 25.20
C GLU A 313 -11.00 -5.50 23.86
N GLU A 314 -10.35 -5.76 22.71
CA GLU A 314 -10.76 -5.21 21.42
C GLU A 314 -10.69 -6.22 20.28
N LYS A 315 -11.80 -6.30 19.52
CA LYS A 315 -11.84 -6.99 18.23
C LYS A 315 -11.52 -6.01 17.11
N SER A 316 -10.66 -6.41 16.19
CA SER A 316 -10.36 -5.60 15.01
C SER A 316 -11.60 -5.44 14.11
N LEU A 317 -12.06 -4.19 13.91
CA LEU A 317 -13.20 -3.82 13.07
C LEU A 317 -12.78 -3.37 11.65
N VAL A 318 -11.60 -3.74 11.21
CA VAL A 318 -11.06 -3.32 9.91
C VAL A 318 -11.79 -4.03 8.77
N GLY A 319 -12.18 -3.26 7.75
CA GLY A 319 -12.74 -3.81 6.51
C GLY A 319 -11.71 -4.64 5.76
N VAL A 320 -11.98 -5.92 5.61
CA VAL A 320 -11.14 -6.87 4.88
C VAL A 320 -11.56 -6.85 3.40
N PRO A 321 -10.62 -6.63 2.45
CA PRO A 321 -10.95 -6.65 1.02
C PRO A 321 -11.20 -8.07 0.52
N ASP A 322 -11.94 -8.20 -0.58
CA ASP A 322 -12.10 -9.45 -1.31
C ASP A 322 -10.80 -9.88 -2.02
N GLY A 323 -10.76 -11.12 -2.53
CA GLY A 323 -9.61 -11.68 -3.24
C GLY A 323 -8.57 -12.34 -2.33
N LEU A 324 -8.83 -12.40 -1.04
CA LEU A 324 -8.04 -13.16 -0.09
C LEU A 324 -8.46 -14.62 -0.07
N ARG A 325 -7.54 -15.54 0.24
CA ARG A 325 -7.86 -16.94 0.53
C ARG A 325 -8.57 -17.11 1.86
N GLY A 326 -8.29 -16.21 2.80
CA GLY A 326 -8.92 -16.27 4.11
C GLY A 326 -8.47 -15.15 5.04
N THR A 327 -9.09 -15.14 6.20
CA THR A 327 -8.76 -14.24 7.30
C THR A 327 -8.27 -15.07 8.47
N ARG A 328 -7.13 -14.67 9.04
CA ARG A 328 -6.51 -15.30 10.21
C ARG A 328 -6.60 -14.36 11.39
N ARG A 329 -7.04 -14.88 12.51
CA ARG A 329 -7.11 -14.17 13.78
C ARG A 329 -6.09 -14.74 14.74
N TYR A 330 -5.37 -13.87 15.40
CA TYR A 330 -4.31 -14.19 16.34
C TYR A 330 -4.58 -13.54 17.68
N LEU A 331 -4.22 -14.26 18.75
CA LEU A 331 -4.18 -13.73 20.10
C LEU A 331 -2.78 -13.92 20.67
N PHE A 332 -2.32 -13.01 21.49
CA PHE A 332 -1.14 -13.21 22.30
C PHE A 332 -1.53 -13.91 23.59
N SER A 333 -0.94 -15.09 23.83
CA SER A 333 -1.08 -15.78 25.12
C SER A 333 -0.49 -14.93 26.26
N GLU A 334 -0.82 -15.28 27.50
CA GLU A 334 -0.28 -14.62 28.70
C GLU A 334 1.25 -14.61 28.71
N ASN A 335 1.88 -15.65 28.17
CA ASN A 335 3.33 -15.79 28.03
C ASN A 335 3.92 -15.00 26.87
N GLY A 336 3.14 -14.21 26.15
CA GLY A 336 3.59 -13.40 25.02
C GLY A 336 3.78 -14.15 23.71
N CYS A 337 3.42 -15.43 23.64
CA CYS A 337 3.45 -16.20 22.40
C CYS A 337 2.25 -15.86 21.51
N LEU A 338 2.48 -15.77 20.20
CA LEU A 338 1.44 -15.54 19.22
C LEU A 338 0.74 -16.86 18.88
N GLU A 339 -0.54 -16.96 19.19
CA GLU A 339 -1.38 -18.12 18.92
C GLU A 339 -2.42 -17.81 17.85
N LYS A 340 -2.56 -18.68 16.86
CA LYS A 340 -3.58 -18.57 15.83
C LYS A 340 -4.91 -19.10 16.39
N LEU A 341 -5.88 -18.20 16.59
CA LEU A 341 -7.20 -18.56 17.11
C LEU A 341 -8.12 -19.18 16.06
N GLN A 342 -8.16 -18.56 14.89
CA GLN A 342 -9.11 -18.91 13.84
C GLN A 342 -8.52 -18.64 12.46
N GLU A 343 -8.89 -19.48 11.50
CA GLU A 343 -8.74 -19.21 10.07
C GLU A 343 -10.09 -19.44 9.40
N THR A 344 -10.60 -18.40 8.75
CA THR A 344 -11.84 -18.47 7.97
C THR A 344 -11.45 -18.44 6.50
N SER A 345 -11.93 -19.41 5.71
CA SER A 345 -11.73 -19.40 4.26
C SER A 345 -12.63 -18.37 3.59
N ALA A 346 -12.21 -17.83 2.45
CA ALA A 346 -12.99 -16.82 1.73
C ALA A 346 -14.29 -17.37 1.08
N ASN A 347 -14.55 -18.68 1.20
CA ASN A 347 -15.71 -19.35 0.64
C ASN A 347 -16.81 -19.64 1.68
N GLU A 348 -16.67 -19.13 2.89
CA GLU A 348 -17.69 -19.08 3.94
C GLU A 348 -18.08 -17.59 4.15
#